data_2dcc7839e60a7401ec4a8eca29f2d11a
#
_entry.id   2dcc7839e60a7401ec4a8eca29f2d11a
#
_cell.length_a   1.000
_cell.length_b   1.000
_cell.length_c   1.000
_cell.angle_alpha   90.00
_cell.angle_beta   90.00
_cell.angle_gamma   90.00
#
_symmetry.space_group_name_H-M   'P 1'
#
loop_
_entity.id
_entity.type
_entity.pdbx_description
1 polymer ?
#
loop_
_entity_poly.entity_id
_entity_poly.type
_entity_poly.pdbx_seq_one_letter_code
_entity_poly.pdbx_strand_id
1 'polypeptide(L)'
;MRAFGKLLDAGNSIILIEHNLDVIRACDWLIELGPEGGDAGGTLVAYGPPEQVRLGSSHTAVALREYEQALGLDVPVLQAAERAATYQVQVDDAALAPHIGPDHSAEEGASLQALIKARRDKRRELAAKAPGHSAIEVVNAHENNLKGMSVNIPRGKFNVITGVSGSGKSTLAF
;
A
#
# COMPACT_ATOMS: atom_id res chain seq x y z
N MET A 1 -5.35 -9.20 -11.83
CA MET A 1 -5.68 -7.77 -12.02
C MET A 1 -6.95 -7.51 -12.84
N ARG A 2 -7.25 -8.21 -13.95
CA ARG A 2 -8.50 -7.98 -14.74
C ARG A 2 -9.80 -8.19 -13.93
N ALA A 3 -9.84 -9.20 -13.05
CA ALA A 3 -11.00 -9.49 -12.21
C ALA A 3 -11.26 -8.36 -11.19
N PHE A 4 -10.23 -7.85 -10.54
CA PHE A 4 -10.33 -6.74 -9.59
C PHE A 4 -10.84 -5.47 -10.27
N GLY A 5 -10.39 -5.20 -11.51
CA GLY A 5 -10.90 -4.07 -12.29
C GLY A 5 -12.42 -4.12 -12.47
N LYS A 6 -12.97 -5.28 -12.81
CA LYS A 6 -14.43 -5.44 -12.99
C LYS A 6 -15.22 -5.18 -11.69
N LEU A 7 -14.70 -5.63 -10.54
CA LEU A 7 -15.32 -5.40 -9.25
C LEU A 7 -15.31 -3.91 -8.87
N LEU A 8 -14.20 -3.23 -9.11
CA LEU A 8 -14.08 -1.79 -8.85
C LEU A 8 -14.97 -0.96 -9.80
N ASP A 9 -15.03 -1.35 -11.07
CA ASP A 9 -15.90 -0.69 -12.07
C ASP A 9 -17.40 -0.87 -11.73
N ALA A 10 -17.75 -1.94 -11.01
CA ALA A 10 -19.08 -2.18 -10.46
C ALA A 10 -19.34 -1.40 -9.15
N GLY A 11 -18.43 -0.52 -8.71
CA GLY A 11 -18.58 0.31 -7.51
C GLY A 11 -18.17 -0.35 -6.19
N ASN A 12 -17.56 -1.53 -6.24
CA ASN A 12 -17.09 -2.23 -5.03
C ASN A 12 -15.78 -1.64 -4.52
N SER A 13 -15.54 -1.77 -3.21
CA SER A 13 -14.24 -1.57 -2.59
C SER A 13 -13.56 -2.93 -2.42
N ILE A 14 -12.26 -3.00 -2.65
CA ILE A 14 -11.47 -4.22 -2.47
C ILE A 14 -10.49 -3.97 -1.33
N ILE A 15 -10.43 -4.90 -0.39
CA ILE A 15 -9.40 -4.98 0.64
C ILE A 15 -8.70 -6.32 0.46
N LEU A 16 -7.39 -6.31 0.28
CA LEU A 16 -6.58 -7.49 0.05
C LEU A 16 -5.37 -7.49 0.99
N ILE A 17 -5.10 -8.62 1.60
CA ILE A 17 -3.86 -8.83 2.36
C ILE A 17 -2.86 -9.45 1.39
N GLU A 18 -1.76 -8.74 1.10
CA GLU A 18 -0.78 -9.18 0.12
C GLU A 18 0.65 -8.73 0.46
N HIS A 19 1.61 -9.48 -0.08
CA HIS A 19 3.04 -9.22 0.03
C HIS A 19 3.71 -9.09 -1.35
N ASN A 20 3.00 -9.45 -2.42
CA ASN A 20 3.51 -9.36 -3.79
C ASN A 20 3.65 -7.90 -4.20
N LEU A 21 4.88 -7.48 -4.55
CA LEU A 21 5.19 -6.09 -4.87
C LEU A 21 4.47 -5.58 -6.11
N ASP A 22 4.16 -6.42 -7.10
CA ASP A 22 3.35 -6.02 -8.26
C ASP A 22 1.93 -5.67 -7.86
N VAL A 23 1.35 -6.42 -6.93
CA VAL A 23 0.01 -6.16 -6.39
C VAL A 23 0.02 -4.89 -5.55
N ILE A 24 1.01 -4.72 -4.68
CA ILE A 24 1.19 -3.54 -3.83
C ILE A 24 1.35 -2.29 -4.69
N ARG A 25 2.19 -2.33 -5.72
CA ARG A 25 2.36 -1.20 -6.66
C ARG A 25 1.08 -0.86 -7.42
N ALA A 26 0.26 -1.84 -7.71
CA ALA A 26 -0.96 -1.68 -8.49
C ALA A 26 -2.16 -1.22 -7.66
N CYS A 27 -2.08 -1.20 -6.33
CA CYS A 27 -3.19 -0.77 -5.49
C CYS A 27 -3.38 0.75 -5.54
N ASP A 28 -4.57 1.21 -5.17
CA ASP A 28 -4.87 2.63 -5.05
C ASP A 28 -4.48 3.18 -3.68
N TRP A 29 -4.47 2.30 -2.66
CA TRP A 29 -4.18 2.65 -1.27
C TRP A 29 -3.50 1.49 -0.55
N LEU A 30 -2.43 1.79 0.13
CA LEU A 30 -1.63 0.84 0.91
C LEU A 30 -1.77 1.15 2.39
N ILE A 31 -1.84 0.11 3.22
CA ILE A 31 -1.82 0.16 4.67
C ILE A 31 -0.78 -0.84 5.14
N GLU A 32 0.24 -0.38 5.83
CA GLU A 32 1.32 -1.23 6.35
C GLU A 32 1.25 -1.32 7.85
N LEU A 33 1.17 -2.56 8.35
CA LEU A 33 1.18 -2.87 9.78
C LEU A 33 2.52 -3.46 10.20
N GLY A 34 2.97 -3.08 11.39
CA GLY A 34 4.24 -3.53 11.94
C GLY A 34 4.51 -2.89 13.31
N PRO A 35 5.79 -2.55 13.57
CA PRO A 35 6.97 -2.83 12.74
C PRO A 35 7.32 -4.32 12.69
N GLU A 36 6.97 -5.08 13.72
CA GLU A 36 7.25 -6.50 13.91
C GLU A 36 5.96 -7.34 13.93
N GLY A 37 6.11 -8.65 14.19
CA GLY A 37 4.99 -9.56 14.46
C GLY A 37 4.71 -9.71 15.97
N GLY A 38 3.55 -10.29 16.31
CA GLY A 38 3.18 -10.57 17.69
C GLY A 38 3.06 -9.29 18.57
N ASP A 39 3.59 -9.35 19.78
CA ASP A 39 3.47 -8.26 20.75
C ASP A 39 4.18 -6.96 20.35
N ALA A 40 5.19 -7.04 19.49
CA ALA A 40 5.90 -5.89 18.95
C ALA A 40 5.23 -5.32 17.67
N GLY A 41 4.19 -5.97 17.17
CA GLY A 41 3.39 -5.53 16.03
C GLY A 41 2.14 -4.74 16.41
N GLY A 42 1.16 -4.72 15.53
CA GLY A 42 -0.17 -4.16 15.78
C GLY A 42 -0.27 -2.64 15.67
N THR A 43 0.74 -1.99 15.13
CA THR A 43 0.73 -0.55 14.89
C THR A 43 0.67 -0.22 13.40
N LEU A 44 0.17 0.96 13.08
CA LEU A 44 0.16 1.50 11.71
C LEU A 44 1.53 2.10 11.43
N VAL A 45 2.27 1.50 10.47
CA VAL A 45 3.62 1.94 10.10
C VAL A 45 3.57 2.97 8.98
N ALA A 46 2.79 2.69 7.93
CA ALA A 46 2.61 3.61 6.82
C ALA A 46 1.23 3.40 6.18
N TYR A 47 0.68 4.45 5.58
CA TYR A 47 -0.54 4.35 4.78
C TYR A 47 -0.60 5.47 3.75
N GLY A 48 -1.28 5.21 2.63
CA GLY A 48 -1.41 6.15 1.54
C GLY A 48 -1.30 5.50 0.17
N PRO A 49 -1.29 6.28 -0.92
CA PRO A 49 -0.96 5.78 -2.25
C PRO A 49 0.46 5.18 -2.26
N PRO A 50 0.69 4.06 -2.98
CA PRO A 50 2.01 3.41 -3.02
C PRO A 50 3.15 4.35 -3.42
N GLU A 51 2.89 5.28 -4.33
CA GLU A 51 3.86 6.30 -4.74
C GLU A 51 4.27 7.29 -3.64
N GLN A 52 3.49 7.40 -2.58
CA GLN A 52 3.83 8.20 -1.40
C GLN A 52 4.49 7.32 -0.34
N VAL A 53 3.95 6.12 -0.09
CA VAL A 53 4.51 5.19 0.90
C VAL A 53 5.96 4.82 0.55
N ARG A 54 6.28 4.59 -0.73
CA ARG A 54 7.65 4.28 -1.18
C ARG A 54 8.71 5.35 -0.84
N LEU A 55 8.29 6.57 -0.50
CA LEU A 55 9.21 7.65 -0.11
C LEU A 55 9.60 7.59 1.36
N GLY A 56 8.92 6.76 2.13
CA GLY A 56 9.22 6.51 3.53
C GLY A 56 10.41 5.57 3.74
N SER A 57 10.59 5.16 4.99
CA SER A 57 11.67 4.27 5.42
C SER A 57 11.20 2.90 5.92
N SER A 58 9.89 2.62 5.82
CA SER A 58 9.35 1.31 6.19
C SER A 58 9.89 0.18 5.31
N HIS A 59 9.77 -1.07 5.77
CA HIS A 59 10.22 -2.24 5.01
C HIS A 59 9.57 -2.30 3.62
N THR A 60 8.27 -2.04 3.52
CA THR A 60 7.57 -2.01 2.25
C THR A 60 8.05 -0.85 1.37
N ALA A 61 8.35 0.32 1.95
CA ALA A 61 8.88 1.46 1.22
C ALA A 61 10.23 1.15 0.57
N VAL A 62 11.14 0.52 1.33
CA VAL A 62 12.45 0.09 0.84
C VAL A 62 12.30 -0.93 -0.28
N ALA A 63 11.53 -1.99 -0.03
CA ALA A 63 11.29 -3.06 -1.00
C ALA A 63 10.65 -2.54 -2.31
N LEU A 64 9.72 -1.59 -2.22
CA LEU A 64 9.12 -0.97 -3.41
C LEU A 64 10.14 -0.20 -4.24
N ARG A 65 11.02 0.57 -3.61
CA ARG A 65 12.08 1.32 -4.33
C ARG A 65 13.07 0.39 -5.02
N GLU A 66 13.55 -0.64 -4.30
CA GLU A 66 14.49 -1.62 -4.85
C GLU A 66 13.86 -2.38 -6.02
N TYR A 67 12.61 -2.78 -5.87
CA TYR A 67 11.88 -3.47 -6.93
C TYR A 67 11.65 -2.58 -8.16
N GLU A 68 11.26 -1.33 -7.98
CA GLU A 68 11.08 -0.37 -9.08
C GLU A 68 12.41 -0.07 -9.78
N GLN A 69 13.51 0.05 -9.02
CA GLN A 69 14.85 0.22 -9.57
C GLN A 69 15.29 -1.00 -10.40
N ALA A 70 15.02 -2.22 -9.91
CA ALA A 70 15.31 -3.45 -10.64
C ALA A 70 14.52 -3.57 -11.96
N LEU A 71 13.34 -2.96 -12.02
CA LEU A 71 12.53 -2.86 -13.25
C LEU A 71 12.98 -1.71 -14.18
N GLY A 72 14.07 -1.02 -13.89
CA GLY A 72 14.56 0.12 -14.68
C GLY A 72 13.64 1.35 -14.64
N LEU A 73 12.82 1.48 -13.61
CA LEU A 73 11.90 2.59 -13.45
C LEU A 73 12.61 3.73 -12.72
N ASP A 74 12.54 4.92 -13.29
CA ASP A 74 13.14 6.12 -12.69
C ASP A 74 12.38 6.50 -11.41
N VAL A 75 13.00 6.31 -10.25
CA VAL A 75 12.42 6.64 -8.94
C VAL A 75 13.06 7.94 -8.45
N PRO A 76 12.36 9.08 -8.45
CA PRO A 76 12.90 10.32 -7.90
C PRO A 76 13.04 10.19 -6.37
N VAL A 77 14.25 9.89 -5.90
CA VAL A 77 14.52 9.56 -4.49
C VAL A 77 14.68 10.81 -3.60
N LEU A 78 15.00 11.98 -4.13
CA LEU A 78 15.54 13.08 -3.32
C LEU A 78 14.69 14.34 -3.15
N GLN A 79 13.63 14.54 -3.92
CA GLN A 79 12.76 15.73 -3.73
C GLN A 79 11.50 15.47 -2.91
N ALA A 80 11.27 14.25 -2.52
CA ALA A 80 10.05 13.84 -1.83
C ALA A 80 10.22 13.69 -0.31
N ALA A 81 11.43 13.63 0.21
CA ALA A 81 11.69 13.53 1.66
C ALA A 81 11.10 14.74 2.43
N GLU A 82 11.08 15.92 1.84
CA GLU A 82 10.46 17.11 2.47
C GLU A 82 8.92 17.05 2.52
N ARG A 83 8.27 16.32 1.60
CA ARG A 83 6.81 16.14 1.60
C ARG A 83 6.33 14.97 2.47
N ALA A 84 7.20 14.00 2.74
CA ALA A 84 6.90 12.86 3.62
C ALA A 84 6.82 13.25 5.11
N ALA A 85 7.35 14.39 5.51
CA ALA A 85 7.27 14.90 6.89
C ALA A 85 5.84 15.19 7.38
N THR A 86 4.85 15.17 6.50
CA THR A 86 3.44 15.39 6.85
C THR A 86 2.69 14.08 7.19
N TYR A 87 3.32 12.92 6.95
CA TYR A 87 2.78 11.61 7.33
C TYR A 87 3.62 11.05 8.47
N GLN A 88 2.99 10.74 9.60
CA GLN A 88 3.66 10.15 10.76
C GLN A 88 4.22 8.78 10.37
N VAL A 89 5.50 8.74 10.01
CA VAL A 89 6.27 7.52 9.86
C VAL A 89 7.07 7.35 11.14
N GLN A 90 6.67 6.44 12.01
CA GLN A 90 7.54 5.96 13.07
C GLN A 90 8.43 4.86 12.51
N VAL A 91 9.73 5.06 12.55
CA VAL A 91 10.73 4.10 12.07
C VAL A 91 11.56 3.63 13.23
N ASP A 92 11.68 2.32 13.38
CA ASP A 92 12.81 1.70 14.06
C ASP A 92 13.53 0.75 13.11
N ASP A 93 14.84 0.95 13.03
CA ASP A 93 15.77 0.40 12.08
C ASP A 93 16.35 -0.92 12.62
N ALA A 94 16.10 -2.06 11.96
CA ALA A 94 17.02 -3.19 11.88
C ALA A 94 16.49 -4.35 11.03
N ALA A 95 17.24 -4.66 9.98
CA ALA A 95 17.45 -5.97 9.34
C ALA A 95 16.27 -6.71 8.68
N LEU A 96 16.23 -6.71 7.33
CA LEU A 96 15.83 -7.89 6.54
C LEU A 96 16.32 -7.80 5.10
N ALA A 97 17.03 -8.86 4.67
CA ALA A 97 17.52 -9.00 3.30
C ALA A 97 16.40 -9.41 2.34
N PRO A 98 16.43 -8.95 1.07
CA PRO A 98 15.35 -9.19 0.12
C PRO A 98 15.44 -10.57 -0.54
N HIS A 99 14.28 -11.22 -0.70
CA HIS A 99 14.10 -12.31 -1.65
C HIS A 99 13.61 -11.73 -2.98
N ILE A 100 14.50 -11.73 -3.96
CA ILE A 100 14.21 -11.34 -5.34
C ILE A 100 13.82 -12.61 -6.12
N GLY A 101 12.59 -12.68 -6.61
CA GLY A 101 12.13 -13.69 -7.57
C GLY A 101 12.34 -13.21 -9.02
N PRO A 102 12.40 -14.12 -10.03
CA PRO A 102 13.01 -13.84 -11.31
C PRO A 102 12.10 -13.14 -12.33
N ASP A 103 12.73 -12.26 -13.05
CA ASP A 103 12.61 -11.89 -14.47
C ASP A 103 11.24 -11.49 -15.04
N HIS A 104 11.02 -10.17 -15.11
CA HIS A 104 10.10 -9.57 -16.09
C HIS A 104 10.83 -8.44 -16.84
N SER A 105 10.73 -8.45 -18.17
CA SER A 105 11.40 -7.49 -19.05
C SER A 105 10.92 -6.05 -18.82
N ALA A 106 11.83 -5.08 -18.90
CA ALA A 106 11.58 -3.66 -18.65
C ALA A 106 10.44 -3.04 -19.51
N GLU A 107 10.22 -3.56 -20.72
CA GLU A 107 9.18 -3.08 -21.64
C GLU A 107 7.76 -3.47 -21.19
N GLU A 108 7.57 -4.66 -20.63
CA GLU A 108 6.26 -5.08 -20.07
C GLU A 108 5.91 -4.28 -18.81
N GLY A 109 6.91 -3.93 -18.00
CA GLY A 109 6.73 -3.12 -16.80
C GLY A 109 6.24 -1.70 -17.11
N ALA A 110 6.79 -1.04 -18.13
CA ALA A 110 6.41 0.31 -18.53
C ALA A 110 4.98 0.37 -19.09
N SER A 111 4.59 -0.60 -19.91
CA SER A 111 3.24 -0.71 -20.48
C SER A 111 2.19 -0.98 -19.38
N LEU A 112 2.50 -1.85 -18.44
CA LEU A 112 1.62 -2.17 -17.30
C LEU A 112 1.42 -0.95 -16.38
N GLN A 113 2.47 -0.17 -16.15
CA GLN A 113 2.38 1.06 -15.35
C GLN A 113 1.51 2.13 -15.99
N ALA A 114 1.64 2.37 -17.28
CA ALA A 114 0.79 3.31 -18.00
C ALA A 114 -0.68 2.90 -17.88
N LEU A 115 -0.98 1.62 -17.98
CA LEU A 115 -2.33 1.08 -17.82
C LEU A 115 -2.86 1.21 -16.39
N ILE A 116 -2.01 0.94 -15.39
CA ILE A 116 -2.35 1.11 -13.97
C ILE A 116 -2.63 2.58 -13.67
N LYS A 117 -1.77 3.49 -14.14
CA LYS A 117 -1.95 4.93 -13.96
C LYS A 117 -3.24 5.43 -14.59
N ALA A 118 -3.51 5.08 -15.85
CA ALA A 118 -4.73 5.49 -16.55
C ALA A 118 -6.00 4.99 -15.83
N ARG A 119 -5.99 3.76 -15.30
CA ARG A 119 -7.10 3.23 -14.51
C ARG A 119 -7.27 3.93 -13.17
N ARG A 120 -6.18 4.31 -12.49
CA ARG A 120 -6.24 5.09 -11.26
C ARG A 120 -6.83 6.46 -11.48
N ASP A 121 -6.39 7.16 -12.52
CA ASP A 121 -6.87 8.51 -12.83
C ASP A 121 -8.36 8.51 -13.12
N LYS A 122 -8.83 7.53 -13.91
CA LYS A 122 -10.26 7.32 -14.18
C LYS A 122 -11.06 7.02 -12.91
N ARG A 123 -10.54 6.18 -12.00
CA ARG A 123 -11.20 5.87 -10.73
C ARG A 123 -11.25 7.06 -9.77
N ARG A 124 -10.18 7.88 -9.73
CA ARG A 124 -10.19 9.14 -8.97
C ARG A 124 -11.30 10.08 -9.43
N GLU A 125 -11.49 10.19 -10.73
CA GLU A 125 -12.55 11.00 -11.32
C GLU A 125 -13.96 10.49 -10.96
N LEU A 126 -14.17 9.17 -11.02
CA LEU A 126 -15.44 8.54 -10.65
C LEU A 126 -15.73 8.65 -9.15
N ALA A 127 -14.73 8.45 -8.29
CA ALA A 127 -14.87 8.57 -6.84
C ALA A 127 -15.17 10.02 -6.39
N ALA A 128 -14.66 11.01 -7.09
CA ALA A 128 -14.96 12.43 -6.81
C ALA A 128 -16.42 12.80 -7.10
N LYS A 129 -17.14 11.98 -7.87
CA LYS A 129 -18.56 12.21 -8.26
C LYS A 129 -19.57 11.40 -7.42
N ALA A 130 -19.12 10.52 -6.51
CA ALA A 130 -19.99 9.68 -5.70
C ALA A 130 -20.43 10.38 -4.40
N PRO A 131 -21.72 10.56 -4.14
CA PRO A 131 -22.19 11.05 -2.85
C PRO A 131 -22.15 9.93 -1.81
N GLY A 132 -21.51 10.14 -0.67
CA GLY A 132 -21.48 9.21 0.45
C GLY A 132 -20.14 9.16 1.16
N HIS A 133 -20.10 8.52 2.32
CA HIS A 133 -18.88 8.36 3.12
C HIS A 133 -17.71 7.85 2.27
N SER A 134 -16.68 8.65 2.13
CA SER A 134 -15.55 8.40 1.24
C SER A 134 -14.60 7.30 1.75
N ALA A 135 -14.76 6.85 2.99
CA ALA A 135 -13.92 5.85 3.63
C ALA A 135 -14.67 4.96 4.62
N ILE A 136 -14.09 3.80 4.93
CA ILE A 136 -14.38 3.00 6.11
C ILE A 136 -13.43 3.51 7.19
N GLU A 137 -13.99 4.01 8.29
CA GLU A 137 -13.23 4.53 9.40
C GLU A 137 -13.05 3.41 10.44
N VAL A 138 -11.82 3.01 10.68
CA VAL A 138 -11.45 2.15 11.80
C VAL A 138 -10.91 3.06 12.91
N VAL A 139 -11.52 3.02 14.07
CA VAL A 139 -11.18 3.91 15.18
C VAL A 139 -10.79 3.08 16.40
N ASN A 140 -9.57 3.33 16.90
CA ASN A 140 -9.08 2.75 18.16
C ASN A 140 -9.17 1.21 18.21
N ALA A 141 -8.75 0.53 17.16
CA ALA A 141 -8.80 -0.93 17.07
C ALA A 141 -7.79 -1.58 18.04
N HIS A 142 -8.30 -2.38 18.96
CA HIS A 142 -7.52 -3.07 20.02
C HIS A 142 -7.58 -4.59 19.94
N GLU A 143 -8.27 -5.15 18.96
CA GLU A 143 -8.49 -6.59 18.92
C GLU A 143 -7.17 -7.34 18.66
N ASN A 144 -6.99 -8.50 19.31
CA ASN A 144 -5.79 -9.33 19.27
C ASN A 144 -4.51 -8.52 19.62
N ASN A 145 -3.61 -8.35 18.66
CA ASN A 145 -2.37 -7.61 18.85
C ASN A 145 -2.42 -6.15 18.38
N LEU A 146 -3.58 -5.65 17.90
CA LEU A 146 -3.72 -4.25 17.50
C LEU A 146 -3.62 -3.32 18.72
N LYS A 147 -2.90 -2.22 18.57
CA LYS A 147 -2.54 -1.31 19.67
C LYS A 147 -3.25 0.04 19.60
N GLY A 148 -4.57 0.03 19.50
CA GLY A 148 -5.36 1.27 19.50
C GLY A 148 -5.18 2.06 18.22
N MET A 149 -4.95 1.40 17.10
CA MET A 149 -4.72 2.08 15.83
C MET A 149 -6.02 2.63 15.22
N SER A 150 -5.89 3.75 14.53
CA SER A 150 -6.98 4.32 13.74
C SER A 150 -6.51 4.51 12.31
N VAL A 151 -7.33 4.11 11.33
CA VAL A 151 -7.01 4.23 9.91
C VAL A 151 -8.26 4.38 9.06
N ASN A 152 -8.17 5.17 7.99
CA ASN A 152 -9.22 5.33 7.01
C ASN A 152 -8.93 4.48 5.77
N ILE A 153 -9.86 3.60 5.42
CA ILE A 153 -9.78 2.72 4.23
C ILE A 153 -10.70 3.31 3.15
N PRO A 154 -10.16 3.91 2.09
CA PRO A 154 -10.96 4.56 1.05
C PRO A 154 -11.92 3.59 0.35
N ARG A 155 -13.18 4.01 0.15
CA ARG A 155 -14.16 3.25 -0.62
C ARG A 155 -13.98 3.42 -2.13
N GLY A 156 -14.49 2.45 -2.90
CA GLY A 156 -14.38 2.44 -4.35
C GLY A 156 -12.95 2.29 -4.86
N LYS A 157 -12.04 1.80 -4.01
CA LYS A 157 -10.62 1.66 -4.32
C LYS A 157 -10.11 0.25 -4.07
N PHE A 158 -8.99 -0.04 -4.70
CA PHE A 158 -8.21 -1.24 -4.45
C PHE A 158 -7.23 -0.97 -3.31
N ASN A 159 -7.56 -1.43 -2.11
CA ASN A 159 -6.76 -1.27 -0.91
C ASN A 159 -5.96 -2.55 -0.64
N VAL A 160 -4.70 -2.39 -0.27
CA VAL A 160 -3.83 -3.50 0.14
C VAL A 160 -3.36 -3.27 1.57
N ILE A 161 -3.49 -4.31 2.40
CA ILE A 161 -2.91 -4.37 3.75
C ILE A 161 -1.68 -5.26 3.68
N THR A 162 -0.53 -4.73 4.06
CA THR A 162 0.76 -5.42 4.08
C THR A 162 1.44 -5.30 5.44
N GLY A 163 2.61 -5.89 5.57
CA GLY A 163 3.42 -5.89 6.79
C GLY A 163 3.87 -7.30 7.17
N VAL A 164 4.73 -7.43 8.17
CA VAL A 164 5.32 -8.69 8.60
C VAL A 164 4.28 -9.71 9.08
N SER A 165 4.64 -10.99 9.11
CA SER A 165 3.75 -12.03 9.64
C SER A 165 3.43 -11.76 11.12
N GLY A 166 2.17 -11.93 11.50
CA GLY A 166 1.73 -11.64 12.88
C GLY A 166 1.56 -10.17 13.23
N SER A 167 1.66 -9.22 12.29
CA SER A 167 1.49 -7.78 12.57
C SER A 167 0.03 -7.33 12.74
N GLY A 168 -0.96 -8.22 12.67
CA GLY A 168 -2.38 -7.87 12.85
C GLY A 168 -3.17 -7.63 11.57
N LYS A 169 -2.62 -7.92 10.39
CA LYS A 169 -3.28 -7.68 9.09
C LYS A 169 -4.66 -8.32 8.97
N SER A 170 -4.79 -9.59 9.34
CA SER A 170 -6.06 -10.30 9.30
C SER A 170 -7.06 -9.72 10.29
N THR A 171 -6.60 -9.33 11.48
CA THR A 171 -7.45 -8.68 12.48
C THR A 171 -7.99 -7.33 11.99
N LEU A 172 -7.19 -6.57 11.23
CA LEU A 172 -7.65 -5.31 10.65
C LEU A 172 -8.63 -5.52 9.48
N ALA A 173 -8.48 -6.61 8.71
CA ALA A 173 -9.27 -6.85 7.50
C ALA A 173 -10.64 -7.50 7.78
N PHE A 174 -10.79 -8.22 8.89
CA PHE A 174 -11.98 -9.02 9.26
C PHE A 174 -12.57 -8.60 10.59
#